data_884cc7f8031d281874e818f82c367937
#
_entry.id   884cc7f8031d281874e818f82c367937
#
_cell.length_a   1.000
_cell.length_b   1.000
_cell.length_c   1.000
_cell.angle_alpha   90.00
_cell.angle_beta   90.00
_cell.angle_gamma   90.00
#
_symmetry.space_group_name_H-M   'P 1'
#
loop_
_entity.id
_entity.type
_entity.pdbx_description
1 polymer ?
#
loop_
_entity_poly.entity_id
_entity_poly.type
_entity_poly.pdbx_seq_one_letter_code
_entity_poly.pdbx_strand_id
1 'polypeptide(L)'
;LKDLSVAPYLRFLFITGISKFSKVSLFSELNQLKDLTLHPAFAGMVGITQPELEHHFADRIELLQAEFKVSKDALLAKIKFWYNGYSWDGKTWLYNPFSLLNFFDSKVFRGFWFASGTPSMLVKILKNRWELLEEMEEKNVNEAFFEKYEFDKIDLYSLMFQTGYLTIREVEEFPDDTWFTLGYPNNEVRNAFNQSLLEAFVNLPPSSTQHYLFKVQKALFDGNPAAFAPGLKPIFADISYESLPKNHGNPAKLAAQLEGYYQTVTEIIVKFLGINVQSEVSKSKGRIDAVFETPKFIYLVEFKLDGTAQQAMEQIKDRDYP
;
A
#
# COMPACT_ATOMS: atom_id res chain seq x y z
N LEU A 1 7.72 35.18 -9.20
CA LEU A 1 6.54 34.99 -10.07
C LEU A 1 5.58 36.18 -10.02
N LYS A 2 5.61 37.00 -8.96
CA LYS A 2 4.80 38.22 -8.81
C LYS A 2 5.52 39.49 -9.20
N ASP A 3 6.80 39.38 -9.53
CA ASP A 3 7.54 40.55 -10.02
C ASP A 3 7.00 40.93 -11.39
N LEU A 4 6.32 42.07 -11.43
CA LEU A 4 5.78 42.65 -12.67
C LEU A 4 6.84 42.88 -13.76
N SER A 5 8.11 42.94 -13.37
CA SER A 5 9.22 43.02 -14.31
C SER A 5 9.46 41.71 -15.07
N VAL A 6 9.09 40.57 -14.52
CA VAL A 6 9.26 39.23 -15.13
C VAL A 6 8.04 38.82 -15.93
N ALA A 7 6.84 39.27 -15.54
CA ALA A 7 5.57 38.88 -16.16
C ALA A 7 5.54 39.03 -17.69
N PRO A 8 6.10 40.12 -18.32
CA PRO A 8 6.10 40.26 -19.78
C PRO A 8 6.94 39.22 -20.53
N TYR A 9 7.88 38.57 -19.84
CA TYR A 9 8.78 37.56 -20.42
C TYR A 9 8.28 36.15 -20.20
N LEU A 10 7.26 35.95 -19.31
CA LEU A 10 6.73 34.64 -18.97
C LEU A 10 5.64 34.23 -19.96
N ARG A 11 5.94 33.28 -20.85
CA ARG A 11 4.98 32.77 -21.84
C ARG A 11 4.20 31.56 -21.32
N PHE A 12 4.79 30.80 -20.42
CA PHE A 12 4.21 29.60 -19.87
C PHE A 12 4.78 29.32 -18.48
N LEU A 13 3.93 28.88 -17.56
CA LEU A 13 4.30 28.47 -16.22
C LEU A 13 3.70 27.09 -15.94
N PHE A 14 4.56 26.13 -15.66
CA PHE A 14 4.18 24.81 -15.20
C PHE A 14 4.81 24.54 -13.84
N ILE A 15 3.98 24.23 -12.84
CA ILE A 15 4.41 23.96 -11.47
C ILE A 15 4.13 22.51 -11.16
N THR A 16 5.15 21.78 -10.69
CA THR A 16 5.02 20.42 -10.18
C THR A 16 5.69 20.30 -8.83
N GLY A 17 5.27 19.33 -8.02
CA GLY A 17 5.82 19.08 -6.69
C GLY A 17 5.32 17.76 -6.12
N ILE A 18 5.90 17.34 -4.99
CA ILE A 18 5.57 16.07 -4.32
C ILE A 18 4.22 16.17 -3.59
N SER A 19 3.88 17.34 -3.09
CA SER A 19 2.64 17.58 -2.37
C SER A 19 2.09 18.98 -2.63
N LYS A 20 0.77 19.10 -2.55
CA LYS A 20 0.02 20.34 -2.74
C LYS A 20 -0.38 20.91 -1.37
N PHE A 21 0.25 21.98 -0.94
CA PHE A 21 -0.11 22.69 0.29
C PHE A 21 -0.89 23.95 -0.01
N SER A 22 -2.15 24.00 0.39
CA SER A 22 -3.07 25.10 0.10
C SER A 22 -2.70 26.44 0.76
N LYS A 23 -1.93 26.42 1.84
CA LYS A 23 -1.50 27.63 2.55
C LYS A 23 -0.14 28.18 2.13
N VAL A 24 0.49 27.63 1.10
CA VAL A 24 1.65 28.29 0.52
C VAL A 24 1.13 29.53 -0.22
N SER A 25 1.65 30.70 0.13
CA SER A 25 1.25 32.01 -0.43
C SER A 25 1.24 32.05 -1.98
N LEU A 26 1.93 31.09 -2.60
CA LEU A 26 1.96 30.90 -4.04
C LEU A 26 0.56 30.62 -4.64
N PHE A 27 -0.25 29.77 -4.01
CA PHE A 27 -1.56 29.37 -4.55
C PHE A 27 -2.68 30.34 -4.17
N SER A 28 -2.60 30.98 -3.00
CA SER A 28 -3.58 31.98 -2.59
C SER A 28 -3.50 33.28 -3.41
N GLU A 29 -2.42 33.48 -4.14
CA GLU A 29 -2.13 34.74 -4.83
C GLU A 29 -1.99 34.60 -6.36
N LEU A 30 -1.95 33.36 -6.89
CA LEU A 30 -1.90 33.05 -8.33
C LEU A 30 -3.22 32.42 -8.78
N ASN A 31 -4.30 33.18 -8.77
CA ASN A 31 -5.67 32.74 -9.13
C ASN A 31 -5.81 32.26 -10.60
N GLN A 32 -4.78 32.45 -11.42
CA GLN A 32 -4.73 32.02 -12.82
C GLN A 32 -4.20 30.61 -13.05
N LEU A 33 -3.72 29.94 -12.00
CA LEU A 33 -3.22 28.57 -12.12
C LEU A 33 -4.41 27.61 -12.29
N LYS A 34 -4.33 26.74 -13.31
CA LYS A 34 -5.25 25.65 -13.50
C LYS A 34 -4.67 24.38 -12.87
N ASP A 35 -5.38 23.78 -11.96
CA ASP A 35 -5.03 22.45 -11.42
C ASP A 35 -5.31 21.37 -12.46
N LEU A 36 -4.28 20.60 -12.79
CA LEU A 36 -4.35 19.52 -13.77
C LEU A 36 -4.32 18.13 -13.14
N THR A 37 -4.23 18.03 -11.81
CA THR A 37 -3.98 16.77 -11.09
C THR A 37 -5.03 15.69 -11.43
N LEU A 38 -6.31 16.04 -11.39
CA LEU A 38 -7.41 15.11 -11.71
C LEU A 38 -8.08 15.44 -13.04
N HIS A 39 -7.47 16.28 -13.88
CA HIS A 39 -8.07 16.69 -15.12
C HIS A 39 -7.98 15.58 -16.19
N PRO A 40 -9.10 15.02 -16.71
CA PRO A 40 -9.08 13.84 -17.56
C PRO A 40 -8.20 13.96 -18.82
N ALA A 41 -8.15 15.16 -19.43
CA ALA A 41 -7.32 15.39 -20.63
C ALA A 41 -5.81 15.27 -20.36
N PHE A 42 -5.38 15.27 -19.10
CA PHE A 42 -3.97 15.19 -18.70
C PHE A 42 -3.66 13.92 -17.89
N ALA A 43 -4.61 13.00 -17.75
CA ALA A 43 -4.45 11.77 -16.97
C ALA A 43 -3.26 10.91 -17.42
N GLY A 44 -2.93 10.93 -18.73
CA GLY A 44 -1.79 10.23 -19.32
C GLY A 44 -0.49 11.04 -19.44
N MET A 45 -0.46 12.29 -18.96
CA MET A 45 0.67 13.20 -19.26
C MET A 45 1.98 12.78 -18.57
N VAL A 46 1.90 12.18 -17.38
CA VAL A 46 3.08 11.86 -16.56
C VAL A 46 3.09 10.36 -16.26
N GLY A 47 3.77 9.58 -17.10
CA GLY A 47 3.84 8.12 -16.97
C GLY A 47 3.99 7.48 -18.34
N ILE A 48 3.97 6.16 -18.38
CA ILE A 48 4.02 5.36 -19.62
C ILE A 48 2.77 4.48 -19.65
N THR A 49 2.00 4.57 -20.71
CA THR A 49 0.82 3.73 -20.94
C THR A 49 1.22 2.34 -21.45
N GLN A 50 0.30 1.37 -21.39
CA GLN A 50 0.55 0.02 -21.94
C GLN A 50 0.88 0.05 -23.45
N PRO A 51 0.16 0.79 -24.31
CA PRO A 51 0.51 0.89 -25.72
C PRO A 51 1.89 1.51 -25.97
N GLU A 52 2.27 2.53 -25.22
CA GLU A 52 3.60 3.16 -25.32
C GLU A 52 4.71 2.21 -24.87
N LEU A 53 4.49 1.44 -23.79
CA LEU A 53 5.40 0.39 -23.37
C LEU A 53 5.63 -0.63 -24.51
N GLU A 54 4.56 -1.16 -25.09
CA GLU A 54 4.67 -2.17 -26.12
C GLU A 54 5.26 -1.66 -27.43
N HIS A 55 5.04 -0.37 -27.75
CA HIS A 55 5.56 0.25 -28.95
C HIS A 55 7.03 0.66 -28.80
N HIS A 56 7.37 1.40 -27.75
CA HIS A 56 8.70 1.99 -27.58
C HIS A 56 9.74 1.03 -27.00
N PHE A 57 9.32 -0.05 -26.35
CA PHE A 57 10.21 -1.03 -25.71
C PHE A 57 10.11 -2.43 -26.36
N ALA A 58 9.55 -2.54 -27.58
CA ALA A 58 9.34 -3.81 -28.27
C ALA A 58 10.61 -4.68 -28.30
N ASP A 59 11.73 -4.12 -28.74
CA ASP A 59 13.01 -4.84 -28.84
C ASP A 59 13.51 -5.32 -27.48
N ARG A 60 13.33 -4.51 -26.43
CA ARG A 60 13.74 -4.90 -25.06
C ARG A 60 12.85 -5.99 -24.49
N ILE A 61 11.54 -5.95 -24.79
CA ILE A 61 10.58 -6.98 -24.41
C ILE A 61 10.96 -8.31 -25.07
N GLU A 62 11.29 -8.32 -26.36
CA GLU A 62 11.73 -9.51 -27.08
C GLU A 62 13.01 -10.13 -26.48
N LEU A 63 14.00 -9.31 -26.19
CA LEU A 63 15.22 -9.76 -25.52
C LEU A 63 14.94 -10.39 -24.14
N LEU A 64 14.06 -9.79 -23.34
CA LEU A 64 13.71 -10.31 -22.02
C LEU A 64 12.89 -11.60 -22.10
N GLN A 65 12.02 -11.75 -23.11
CA GLN A 65 11.31 -13.02 -23.36
C GLN A 65 12.28 -14.17 -23.58
N ALA A 66 13.31 -13.94 -24.41
CA ALA A 66 14.33 -14.94 -24.68
C ALA A 66 15.18 -15.27 -23.45
N GLU A 67 15.56 -14.25 -22.67
CA GLU A 67 16.36 -14.38 -21.46
C GLU A 67 15.59 -15.12 -20.34
N PHE A 68 14.35 -14.74 -20.09
CA PHE A 68 13.52 -15.33 -19.03
C PHE A 68 12.81 -16.61 -19.46
N LYS A 69 12.84 -16.95 -20.75
CA LYS A 69 12.16 -18.12 -21.34
C LYS A 69 10.66 -18.13 -21.05
N VAL A 70 10.01 -16.99 -21.21
CA VAL A 70 8.58 -16.81 -20.99
C VAL A 70 7.89 -16.24 -22.23
N SER A 71 6.57 -16.39 -22.34
CA SER A 71 5.79 -15.76 -23.41
C SER A 71 5.75 -14.23 -23.21
N LYS A 72 5.46 -13.48 -24.28
CA LYS A 72 5.26 -12.03 -24.22
C LYS A 72 4.18 -11.67 -23.21
N ASP A 73 3.04 -12.36 -23.24
CA ASP A 73 1.92 -12.07 -22.35
C ASP A 73 2.26 -12.31 -20.89
N ALA A 74 2.98 -13.40 -20.57
CA ALA A 74 3.43 -13.67 -19.21
C ALA A 74 4.44 -12.62 -18.71
N LEU A 75 5.35 -12.17 -19.58
CA LEU A 75 6.29 -11.10 -19.24
C LEU A 75 5.56 -9.78 -19.01
N LEU A 76 4.67 -9.37 -19.92
CA LEU A 76 3.90 -8.14 -19.80
C LEU A 76 2.99 -8.16 -18.58
N ALA A 77 2.33 -9.28 -18.29
CA ALA A 77 1.53 -9.43 -17.08
C ALA A 77 2.38 -9.23 -15.80
N LYS A 78 3.59 -9.78 -15.78
CA LYS A 78 4.52 -9.60 -14.65
C LYS A 78 5.04 -8.17 -14.54
N ILE A 79 5.39 -7.51 -15.65
CA ILE A 79 5.78 -6.09 -15.66
C ILE A 79 4.63 -5.22 -15.17
N LYS A 80 3.40 -5.49 -15.64
CA LYS A 80 2.19 -4.80 -15.23
C LYS A 80 1.94 -4.96 -13.73
N PHE A 81 2.03 -6.16 -13.20
CA PHE A 81 1.85 -6.45 -11.77
C PHE A 81 2.84 -5.67 -10.89
N TRP A 82 4.09 -5.53 -11.34
CA TRP A 82 5.13 -4.86 -10.57
C TRP A 82 5.07 -3.34 -10.65
N TYR A 83 4.83 -2.75 -11.83
CA TYR A 83 5.14 -1.33 -12.09
C TYR A 83 4.00 -0.50 -12.67
N ASN A 84 2.90 -1.13 -13.11
CA ASN A 84 1.72 -0.42 -13.60
C ASN A 84 0.74 -0.16 -12.45
N GLY A 85 -0.14 0.83 -12.63
CA GLY A 85 -1.30 0.98 -11.76
C GLY A 85 -1.49 2.38 -11.20
N TYR A 86 -0.63 3.34 -11.54
CA TYR A 86 -0.94 4.74 -11.26
C TYR A 86 -2.09 5.22 -12.15
N SER A 87 -3.06 5.89 -11.54
CA SER A 87 -4.20 6.48 -12.24
C SER A 87 -4.69 7.72 -11.52
N TRP A 88 -5.07 8.73 -12.31
CA TRP A 88 -5.60 10.00 -11.83
C TRP A 88 -7.09 10.16 -12.16
N ASP A 89 -7.63 9.26 -12.98
CA ASP A 89 -9.01 9.26 -13.46
C ASP A 89 -9.75 7.92 -13.30
N GLY A 90 -9.08 6.90 -12.71
CA GLY A 90 -9.59 5.54 -12.58
C GLY A 90 -9.75 4.77 -13.89
N LYS A 91 -9.31 5.33 -15.01
CA LYS A 91 -9.47 4.76 -16.37
C LYS A 91 -8.14 4.62 -17.10
N THR A 92 -7.27 5.59 -16.96
CA THR A 92 -5.93 5.63 -17.58
C THR A 92 -4.88 5.09 -16.63
N TRP A 93 -4.28 3.95 -16.97
CA TRP A 93 -3.30 3.25 -16.14
C TRP A 93 -1.89 3.46 -16.64
N LEU A 94 -1.01 3.88 -15.74
CA LEU A 94 0.34 4.31 -16.04
C LEU A 94 1.40 3.49 -15.29
N TYR A 95 2.47 3.20 -15.99
CA TYR A 95 3.72 2.74 -15.41
C TYR A 95 4.51 3.92 -14.84
N ASN A 96 5.16 3.71 -13.70
CA ASN A 96 6.17 4.65 -13.22
C ASN A 96 7.40 4.58 -14.15
N PRO A 97 7.77 5.67 -14.84
CA PRO A 97 8.89 5.65 -15.78
C PRO A 97 10.22 5.29 -15.13
N PHE A 98 10.48 5.80 -13.91
CA PHE A 98 11.72 5.52 -13.18
C PHE A 98 11.87 4.02 -12.89
N SER A 99 10.84 3.40 -12.34
CA SER A 99 10.86 1.98 -12.00
C SER A 99 10.96 1.10 -13.24
N LEU A 100 10.19 1.44 -14.29
CA LEU A 100 10.18 0.70 -15.53
C LEU A 100 11.54 0.74 -16.25
N LEU A 101 12.17 1.92 -16.33
CA LEU A 101 13.48 2.07 -16.96
C LEU A 101 14.57 1.31 -16.18
N ASN A 102 14.56 1.39 -14.85
CA ASN A 102 15.49 0.61 -14.02
C ASN A 102 15.27 -0.89 -14.12
N PHE A 103 14.03 -1.35 -14.30
CA PHE A 103 13.74 -2.75 -14.57
C PHE A 103 14.37 -3.18 -15.91
N PHE A 104 14.19 -2.42 -16.99
CA PHE A 104 14.78 -2.74 -18.29
C PHE A 104 16.31 -2.71 -18.29
N ASP A 105 16.93 -1.88 -17.45
CA ASP A 105 18.36 -1.80 -17.30
C ASP A 105 18.92 -3.01 -16.50
N SER A 106 18.35 -3.26 -15.32
CA SER A 106 18.82 -4.28 -14.40
C SER A 106 18.30 -5.69 -14.71
N LYS A 107 17.19 -5.82 -15.44
CA LYS A 107 16.47 -7.06 -15.76
C LYS A 107 16.04 -7.86 -14.52
N VAL A 108 15.87 -7.19 -13.39
CA VAL A 108 15.46 -7.81 -12.12
C VAL A 108 14.16 -7.20 -11.64
N PHE A 109 13.16 -8.04 -11.35
CA PHE A 109 11.93 -7.60 -10.71
C PHE A 109 12.18 -7.28 -9.23
N ARG A 110 12.21 -6.00 -8.90
CA ARG A 110 12.37 -5.49 -7.53
C ARG A 110 11.80 -4.08 -7.41
N GLY A 111 11.70 -3.56 -6.18
CA GLY A 111 11.34 -2.17 -5.94
C GLY A 111 12.51 -1.22 -6.24
N PHE A 112 12.29 -0.25 -7.11
CA PHE A 112 13.23 0.81 -7.45
C PHE A 112 12.80 2.16 -6.89
N TRP A 113 11.51 2.43 -6.92
CA TRP A 113 10.92 3.72 -6.55
C TRP A 113 11.25 4.13 -5.11
N PHE A 114 11.28 3.16 -4.21
CA PHE A 114 11.51 3.37 -2.79
C PHE A 114 12.96 3.71 -2.42
N ALA A 115 13.91 3.43 -3.29
CA ALA A 115 15.31 3.76 -3.07
C ALA A 115 15.57 5.29 -2.96
N SER A 116 14.61 6.12 -3.39
CA SER A 116 14.73 7.58 -3.42
C SER A 116 14.07 8.32 -2.24
N GLY A 117 13.32 7.64 -1.37
CA GLY A 117 12.65 8.30 -0.25
C GLY A 117 11.99 7.34 0.74
N THR A 118 12.52 7.27 1.95
CA THR A 118 11.91 6.49 3.03
C THR A 118 10.68 7.23 3.55
N PRO A 119 9.52 6.61 3.70
CA PRO A 119 8.30 7.25 4.21
C PRO A 119 8.32 7.42 5.73
N SER A 120 9.44 7.87 6.30
CA SER A 120 9.66 7.90 7.74
C SER A 120 8.58 8.66 8.51
N MET A 121 8.03 9.73 7.91
CA MET A 121 6.93 10.47 8.51
C MET A 121 5.62 9.66 8.50
N LEU A 122 5.28 9.04 7.35
CA LEU A 122 4.09 8.19 7.22
C LEU A 122 4.14 7.00 8.16
N VAL A 123 5.27 6.30 8.17
CA VAL A 123 5.53 5.15 9.04
C VAL A 123 5.42 5.55 10.52
N LYS A 124 5.94 6.72 10.92
CA LYS A 124 5.83 7.23 12.29
C LYS A 124 4.37 7.54 12.69
N ILE A 125 3.58 8.10 11.77
CA ILE A 125 2.15 8.35 12.00
C ILE A 125 1.43 7.02 12.20
N LEU A 126 1.66 6.05 11.31
CA LEU A 126 1.02 4.75 11.33
C LEU A 126 1.43 3.88 12.52
N LYS A 127 2.66 3.98 12.99
CA LYS A 127 3.06 3.31 14.22
C LYS A 127 2.23 3.73 15.43
N ASN A 128 1.77 4.98 15.46
CA ASN A 128 0.91 5.50 16.51
C ASN A 128 -0.59 5.34 16.24
N ARG A 129 -0.95 5.03 14.99
CA ARG A 129 -2.33 4.90 14.50
C ARG A 129 -2.44 3.69 13.56
N TRP A 130 -2.03 2.54 14.06
CA TRP A 130 -1.99 1.29 13.31
C TRP A 130 -3.37 0.84 12.79
N GLU A 131 -4.45 1.27 13.47
CA GLU A 131 -5.83 1.03 13.05
C GLU A 131 -6.16 1.57 11.63
N LEU A 132 -5.39 2.56 11.15
CA LEU A 132 -5.57 3.10 9.80
C LEU A 132 -5.03 2.18 8.69
N LEU A 133 -4.25 1.15 9.06
CA LEU A 133 -3.67 0.22 8.08
C LEU A 133 -4.72 -0.69 7.44
N GLU A 134 -5.81 -0.96 8.13
CA GLU A 134 -6.89 -1.84 7.65
C GLU A 134 -7.58 -1.26 6.41
N GLU A 135 -7.72 0.06 6.33
CA GLU A 135 -8.42 0.75 5.24
C GLU A 135 -7.51 1.12 4.05
N MET A 136 -6.20 0.83 4.09
CA MET A 136 -5.26 1.34 3.08
C MET A 136 -5.38 0.67 1.70
N GLU A 137 -5.94 -0.51 1.63
CA GLU A 137 -6.08 -1.23 0.37
C GLU A 137 -7.36 -0.86 -0.37
N GLU A 138 -8.33 -0.27 0.35
CA GLU A 138 -9.64 0.10 -0.20
C GLU A 138 -10.24 1.25 0.61
N LYS A 139 -9.79 2.49 0.34
CA LYS A 139 -10.30 3.70 1.01
C LYS A 139 -11.22 4.48 0.10
N ASN A 140 -12.50 4.58 0.47
CA ASN A 140 -13.46 5.37 -0.27
C ASN A 140 -13.43 6.83 0.18
N VAL A 141 -13.32 7.74 -0.79
CA VAL A 141 -13.28 9.19 -0.61
C VAL A 141 -14.11 9.88 -1.69
N ASN A 142 -14.62 11.07 -1.40
CA ASN A 142 -15.31 11.89 -2.40
C ASN A 142 -14.39 12.99 -2.96
N GLU A 143 -14.91 13.78 -3.92
CA GLU A 143 -14.13 14.82 -4.59
C GLU A 143 -13.55 15.86 -3.62
N ALA A 144 -14.28 16.22 -2.55
CA ALA A 144 -13.81 17.16 -1.54
C ALA A 144 -12.52 16.72 -0.81
N PHE A 145 -12.20 15.42 -0.83
CA PHE A 145 -10.95 14.88 -0.30
C PHE A 145 -9.72 15.45 -1.02
N PHE A 146 -9.78 15.67 -2.33
CA PHE A 146 -8.67 16.16 -3.13
C PHE A 146 -8.46 17.67 -3.05
N GLU A 147 -9.43 18.40 -2.46
CA GLU A 147 -9.39 19.86 -2.34
C GLU A 147 -8.81 20.36 -1.00
N LYS A 148 -8.89 19.53 0.06
CA LYS A 148 -8.56 19.94 1.43
C LYS A 148 -7.15 19.56 1.83
N TYR A 149 -6.22 20.53 1.77
CA TYR A 149 -4.85 20.39 2.24
C TYR A 149 -4.54 21.44 3.32
N GLU A 150 -5.00 21.20 4.55
CA GLU A 150 -4.61 22.03 5.69
C GLU A 150 -3.36 21.46 6.34
N PHE A 151 -2.30 22.27 6.44
CA PHE A 151 -1.01 21.87 7.01
C PHE A 151 -1.13 21.36 8.46
N ASP A 152 -2.06 21.96 9.23
CA ASP A 152 -2.27 21.63 10.65
C ASP A 152 -3.15 20.37 10.86
N LYS A 153 -3.77 19.85 9.80
CA LYS A 153 -4.66 18.67 9.81
C LYS A 153 -4.41 17.82 8.57
N ILE A 154 -3.16 17.39 8.37
CA ILE A 154 -2.83 16.53 7.23
C ILE A 154 -3.57 15.21 7.39
N ASP A 155 -4.50 14.96 6.49
CA ASP A 155 -5.10 13.63 6.33
C ASP A 155 -4.04 12.68 5.78
N LEU A 156 -3.89 11.52 6.44
CA LEU A 156 -2.87 10.54 6.09
C LEU A 156 -3.05 10.01 4.66
N TYR A 157 -4.28 9.68 4.27
CA TYR A 157 -4.57 9.12 2.96
C TYR A 157 -4.36 10.16 1.85
N SER A 158 -4.68 11.44 2.13
CA SER A 158 -4.38 12.55 1.23
C SER A 158 -2.88 12.70 1.00
N LEU A 159 -2.08 12.63 2.06
CA LEU A 159 -0.62 12.66 1.95
C LEU A 159 -0.09 11.45 1.16
N MET A 160 -0.61 10.26 1.42
CA MET A 160 -0.22 9.04 0.71
C MET A 160 -0.59 9.08 -0.77
N PHE A 161 -1.75 9.62 -1.11
CA PHE A 161 -2.15 9.82 -2.51
C PHE A 161 -1.21 10.79 -3.22
N GLN A 162 -0.95 11.97 -2.64
CA GLN A 162 -0.06 12.97 -3.23
C GLN A 162 1.38 12.48 -3.40
N THR A 163 1.86 11.71 -2.44
CA THR A 163 3.22 11.16 -2.47
C THR A 163 3.34 9.86 -3.27
N GLY A 164 2.25 9.38 -3.89
CA GLY A 164 2.26 8.23 -4.79
C GLY A 164 2.23 6.86 -4.11
N TYR A 165 1.93 6.80 -2.81
CA TYR A 165 1.68 5.51 -2.12
C TYR A 165 0.30 4.96 -2.43
N LEU A 166 -0.69 5.84 -2.65
CA LEU A 166 -2.03 5.47 -3.09
C LEU A 166 -2.32 6.07 -4.45
N THR A 167 -3.26 5.47 -5.15
CA THR A 167 -3.77 5.90 -6.44
C THR A 167 -5.28 5.69 -6.51
N ILE A 168 -5.97 6.28 -7.48
CA ILE A 168 -7.37 6.02 -7.76
C ILE A 168 -7.48 4.65 -8.43
N ARG A 169 -8.21 3.72 -7.79
CA ARG A 169 -8.47 2.36 -8.31
C ARG A 169 -9.78 2.29 -9.05
N GLU A 170 -10.80 2.97 -8.55
CA GLU A 170 -12.15 2.99 -9.11
C GLU A 170 -12.76 4.38 -8.95
N VAL A 171 -13.68 4.71 -9.82
CA VAL A 171 -14.48 5.94 -9.78
C VAL A 171 -15.93 5.57 -9.98
N GLU A 172 -16.77 5.96 -9.04
CA GLU A 172 -18.22 5.79 -9.09
C GLU A 172 -18.91 7.16 -9.15
N GLU A 173 -19.68 7.39 -10.21
CA GLU A 173 -20.42 8.64 -10.42
C GLU A 173 -21.85 8.48 -9.93
N PHE A 174 -22.26 9.32 -8.99
CA PHE A 174 -23.63 9.44 -8.50
C PHE A 174 -24.23 10.77 -8.96
N PRO A 175 -25.58 10.96 -8.93
CA PRO A 175 -26.19 12.19 -9.42
C PRO A 175 -25.66 13.48 -8.79
N ASP A 176 -25.28 13.44 -7.51
CA ASP A 176 -24.88 14.62 -6.74
C ASP A 176 -23.43 14.54 -6.22
N ASP A 177 -22.70 13.44 -6.46
CA ASP A 177 -21.33 13.26 -5.95
C ASP A 177 -20.56 12.25 -6.78
N THR A 178 -19.23 12.33 -6.71
CA THR A 178 -18.32 11.35 -7.30
C THR A 178 -17.46 10.73 -6.20
N TRP A 179 -17.44 9.41 -6.15
CA TRP A 179 -16.65 8.65 -5.19
C TRP A 179 -15.47 7.97 -5.84
N PHE A 180 -14.39 7.92 -5.11
CA PHE A 180 -13.11 7.34 -5.55
C PHE A 180 -12.67 6.29 -4.55
N THR A 181 -12.33 5.11 -5.04
CA THR A 181 -11.67 4.08 -4.24
C THR A 181 -10.16 4.22 -4.40
N LEU A 182 -9.47 4.49 -3.30
CA LEU A 182 -8.01 4.58 -3.26
C LEU A 182 -7.40 3.23 -2.85
N GLY A 183 -6.23 2.91 -3.41
CA GLY A 183 -5.47 1.73 -3.05
C GLY A 183 -4.02 1.82 -3.56
N TYR A 184 -3.20 0.82 -3.25
CA TYR A 184 -1.82 0.78 -3.74
C TYR A 184 -1.79 0.70 -5.27
N PRO A 185 -0.90 1.46 -5.95
CA PRO A 185 -0.81 1.41 -7.41
C PRO A 185 -0.34 0.03 -7.90
N ASN A 186 0.67 -0.57 -7.26
CA ASN A 186 1.29 -1.79 -7.74
C ASN A 186 2.03 -2.55 -6.63
N ASN A 187 2.58 -3.71 -7.01
CA ASN A 187 3.31 -4.57 -6.10
C ASN A 187 4.62 -3.95 -5.58
N GLU A 188 5.29 -3.13 -6.38
CA GLU A 188 6.51 -2.43 -5.96
C GLU A 188 6.23 -1.53 -4.75
N VAL A 189 5.23 -0.65 -4.86
CA VAL A 189 4.89 0.32 -3.82
C VAL A 189 4.36 -0.39 -2.58
N ARG A 190 3.45 -1.35 -2.77
CA ARG A 190 2.88 -2.14 -1.67
C ARG A 190 3.97 -2.85 -0.86
N ASN A 191 4.87 -3.58 -1.54
CA ASN A 191 5.91 -4.34 -0.86
C ASN A 191 6.92 -3.44 -0.15
N ALA A 192 7.34 -2.36 -0.80
CA ALA A 192 8.28 -1.42 -0.22
C ALA A 192 7.70 -0.72 1.03
N PHE A 193 6.42 -0.36 0.98
CA PHE A 193 5.74 0.25 2.11
C PHE A 193 5.54 -0.73 3.26
N ASN A 194 5.07 -1.95 2.98
CA ASN A 194 4.93 -3.01 3.99
C ASN A 194 6.27 -3.37 4.64
N GLN A 195 7.37 -3.37 3.88
CA GLN A 195 8.71 -3.56 4.43
C GLN A 195 9.07 -2.45 5.43
N SER A 196 8.80 -1.19 5.09
CA SER A 196 9.09 -0.06 5.99
C SER A 196 8.22 -0.07 7.24
N LEU A 197 6.96 -0.48 7.11
CA LEU A 197 6.09 -0.70 8.26
C LEU A 197 6.67 -1.81 9.16
N LEU A 198 7.00 -2.94 8.57
CA LEU A 198 7.58 -4.06 9.32
C LEU A 198 8.85 -3.66 10.07
N GLU A 199 9.78 -2.97 9.42
CA GLU A 199 11.00 -2.45 10.05
C GLU A 199 10.71 -1.47 11.21
N ALA A 200 9.62 -0.72 11.13
CA ALA A 200 9.21 0.20 12.18
C ALA A 200 8.53 -0.48 13.37
N PHE A 201 7.78 -1.56 13.12
CA PHE A 201 7.09 -2.32 14.17
C PHE A 201 8.00 -3.33 14.86
N VAL A 202 9.02 -3.85 14.17
CA VAL A 202 9.92 -4.91 14.64
C VAL A 202 11.33 -4.36 14.80
N ASN A 203 11.91 -4.54 15.99
CA ASN A 203 13.27 -4.05 16.31
C ASN A 203 14.39 -5.06 15.99
N LEU A 204 14.06 -6.18 15.31
CA LEU A 204 15.08 -7.19 14.96
C LEU A 204 16.08 -6.66 13.93
N PRO A 205 17.35 -7.09 13.99
CA PRO A 205 18.28 -6.88 12.90
C PRO A 205 17.71 -7.44 11.59
N PRO A 206 17.90 -6.77 10.44
CA PRO A 206 17.33 -7.20 9.16
C PRO A 206 17.58 -8.67 8.80
N SER A 207 18.77 -9.19 9.08
CA SER A 207 19.12 -10.59 8.83
C SER A 207 18.30 -11.60 9.65
N SER A 208 18.01 -11.27 10.91
CA SER A 208 17.16 -12.11 11.78
C SER A 208 15.72 -12.06 11.34
N THR A 209 15.22 -10.87 11.02
CA THR A 209 13.87 -10.67 10.51
C THR A 209 13.64 -11.49 9.23
N GLN A 210 14.55 -11.42 8.25
CA GLN A 210 14.46 -12.20 7.01
C GLN A 210 14.42 -13.71 7.25
N HIS A 211 15.19 -14.22 8.20
CA HIS A 211 15.17 -15.64 8.55
C HIS A 211 13.79 -16.10 9.08
N TYR A 212 13.18 -15.32 9.95
CA TYR A 212 11.86 -15.65 10.50
C TYR A 212 10.75 -15.46 9.47
N LEU A 213 10.82 -14.43 8.64
CA LEU A 213 9.91 -14.22 7.53
C LEU A 213 9.92 -15.39 6.55
N PHE A 214 11.11 -15.90 6.21
CA PHE A 214 11.24 -17.10 5.37
C PHE A 214 10.55 -18.32 6.00
N LYS A 215 10.69 -18.53 7.32
CA LYS A 215 9.99 -19.61 8.03
C LYS A 215 8.48 -19.47 7.98
N VAL A 216 7.96 -18.26 8.19
CA VAL A 216 6.53 -17.95 8.11
C VAL A 216 6.02 -18.19 6.69
N GLN A 217 6.71 -17.68 5.68
CA GLN A 217 6.36 -17.89 4.28
C GLN A 217 6.32 -19.39 3.95
N LYS A 218 7.38 -20.12 4.29
CA LYS A 218 7.47 -21.54 4.03
C LYS A 218 6.33 -22.32 4.71
N ALA A 219 6.00 -21.98 5.96
CA ALA A 219 4.89 -22.61 6.68
C ALA A 219 3.56 -22.47 5.95
N LEU A 220 3.25 -21.26 5.44
CA LEU A 220 2.00 -20.99 4.72
C LEU A 220 1.98 -21.62 3.31
N PHE A 221 3.08 -21.60 2.57
CA PHE A 221 3.14 -22.19 1.23
C PHE A 221 3.18 -23.73 1.25
N ASP A 222 3.72 -24.35 2.31
CA ASP A 222 3.79 -25.79 2.48
C ASP A 222 2.53 -26.41 3.15
N GLY A 223 1.54 -25.58 3.54
CA GLY A 223 0.34 -26.07 4.21
C GLY A 223 0.60 -26.55 5.66
N ASN A 224 1.56 -25.92 6.35
CA ASN A 224 1.94 -26.30 7.73
C ASN A 224 1.59 -25.20 8.74
N PRO A 225 0.31 -25.09 9.17
CA PRO A 225 -0.10 -24.07 10.12
C PRO A 225 0.56 -24.24 11.50
N ALA A 226 0.99 -25.44 11.87
CA ALA A 226 1.68 -25.69 13.14
C ALA A 226 3.05 -24.99 13.22
N ALA A 227 3.70 -24.70 12.09
CA ALA A 227 4.95 -23.96 12.02
C ALA A 227 4.76 -22.45 11.93
N PHE A 228 3.56 -21.96 11.65
CA PHE A 228 3.25 -20.54 11.45
C PHE A 228 3.46 -19.73 12.74
N ALA A 229 2.75 -20.07 13.81
CA ALA A 229 2.86 -19.37 15.08
C ALA A 229 4.27 -19.41 15.70
N PRO A 230 5.02 -20.55 15.68
CA PRO A 230 6.44 -20.57 16.06
C PRO A 230 7.33 -19.66 15.21
N GLY A 231 7.00 -19.46 13.94
CA GLY A 231 7.72 -18.52 13.07
C GLY A 231 7.49 -17.06 13.44
N LEU A 232 6.29 -16.69 13.88
CA LEU A 232 5.93 -15.33 14.31
C LEU A 232 6.45 -14.98 15.71
N LYS A 233 6.52 -15.97 16.62
CA LYS A 233 6.86 -15.75 18.03
C LYS A 233 8.16 -14.93 18.25
N PRO A 234 9.28 -15.18 17.55
CA PRO A 234 10.47 -14.38 17.69
C PRO A 234 10.30 -12.95 17.21
N ILE A 235 9.48 -12.74 16.16
CA ILE A 235 9.17 -11.41 15.65
C ILE A 235 8.39 -10.61 16.69
N PHE A 236 7.38 -11.22 17.31
CA PHE A 236 6.59 -10.59 18.35
C PHE A 236 7.35 -10.34 19.65
N ALA A 237 8.28 -11.24 20.00
CA ALA A 237 9.09 -11.08 21.22
C ALA A 237 10.01 -9.84 21.16
N ASP A 238 10.27 -9.32 19.97
CA ASP A 238 11.18 -8.18 19.74
C ASP A 238 10.42 -6.86 19.46
N ILE A 239 9.09 -6.89 19.51
CA ILE A 239 8.29 -5.66 19.46
C ILE A 239 8.57 -4.84 20.72
N SER A 240 9.02 -3.59 20.52
CA SER A 240 9.28 -2.68 21.63
C SER A 240 8.04 -2.46 22.48
N TYR A 241 8.17 -2.58 23.79
CA TYR A 241 7.10 -2.24 24.75
C TYR A 241 6.56 -0.80 24.56
N GLU A 242 7.40 0.11 24.09
CA GLU A 242 6.98 1.49 23.80
C GLU A 242 6.03 1.59 22.60
N SER A 243 6.06 0.59 21.71
CA SER A 243 5.19 0.52 20.54
C SER A 243 3.85 -0.14 20.81
N LEU A 244 3.71 -0.81 21.96
CA LEU A 244 2.45 -1.46 22.33
C LEU A 244 1.42 -0.44 22.84
N PRO A 245 0.11 -0.69 22.60
CA PRO A 245 -0.97 0.08 23.20
C PRO A 245 -0.80 0.19 24.71
N LYS A 246 -1.00 1.40 25.28
CA LYS A 246 -0.83 1.65 26.70
C LYS A 246 -2.17 1.74 27.40
N ASN A 247 -2.23 1.20 28.62
CA ASN A 247 -3.43 1.27 29.44
C ASN A 247 -3.67 2.69 29.98
N HIS A 248 -4.86 3.21 29.73
CA HIS A 248 -5.38 4.44 30.32
C HIS A 248 -6.57 4.16 31.25
N GLY A 249 -6.54 3.04 32.01
CA GLY A 249 -7.50 2.75 33.08
C GLY A 249 -8.56 1.70 32.79
N ASN A 250 -8.61 1.08 31.60
CA ASN A 250 -9.55 0.00 31.29
C ASN A 250 -8.83 -1.25 30.75
N PRO A 251 -8.70 -2.34 31.55
CA PRO A 251 -7.99 -3.54 31.15
C PRO A 251 -8.61 -4.26 29.94
N ALA A 252 -9.94 -4.30 29.83
CA ALA A 252 -10.61 -4.96 28.71
C ALA A 252 -10.38 -4.21 27.39
N LYS A 253 -10.35 -2.87 27.42
CA LYS A 253 -10.02 -2.05 26.27
C LYS A 253 -8.55 -2.24 25.85
N LEU A 254 -7.65 -2.37 26.81
CA LEU A 254 -6.25 -2.65 26.52
C LEU A 254 -6.07 -4.03 25.87
N ALA A 255 -6.75 -5.06 26.37
CA ALA A 255 -6.69 -6.40 25.78
C ALA A 255 -7.16 -6.40 24.32
N ALA A 256 -8.28 -5.76 24.02
CA ALA A 256 -8.78 -5.63 22.64
C ALA A 256 -7.80 -4.85 21.74
N GLN A 257 -7.18 -3.78 22.25
CA GLN A 257 -6.18 -3.01 21.49
C GLN A 257 -4.90 -3.82 21.23
N LEU A 258 -4.46 -4.64 22.19
CA LEU A 258 -3.30 -5.52 22.00
C LEU A 258 -3.61 -6.64 21.00
N GLU A 259 -4.80 -7.23 21.06
CA GLU A 259 -5.25 -8.23 20.09
C GLU A 259 -5.25 -7.66 18.67
N GLY A 260 -5.89 -6.51 18.43
CA GLY A 260 -5.87 -5.82 17.16
C GLY A 260 -4.47 -5.43 16.69
N TYR A 261 -3.59 -5.00 17.59
CA TYR A 261 -2.20 -4.68 17.26
C TYR A 261 -1.44 -5.91 16.72
N TYR A 262 -1.53 -7.05 17.41
CA TYR A 262 -0.89 -8.30 16.97
C TYR A 262 -1.50 -8.85 15.68
N GLN A 263 -2.81 -8.71 15.50
CA GLN A 263 -3.49 -9.01 14.24
C GLN A 263 -2.90 -8.17 13.12
N THR A 264 -2.89 -6.85 13.25
CA THR A 264 -2.36 -5.91 12.23
C THR A 264 -0.91 -6.21 11.87
N VAL A 265 -0.03 -6.45 12.86
CA VAL A 265 1.37 -6.81 12.59
C VAL A 265 1.47 -8.14 11.84
N THR A 266 0.65 -9.13 12.20
CA THR A 266 0.61 -10.42 11.47
C THR A 266 0.19 -10.21 10.01
N GLU A 267 -0.84 -9.43 9.77
CA GLU A 267 -1.33 -9.12 8.43
C GLU A 267 -0.28 -8.40 7.58
N ILE A 268 0.42 -7.40 8.15
CA ILE A 268 1.54 -6.72 7.49
C ILE A 268 2.62 -7.74 7.08
N ILE A 269 2.98 -8.65 7.98
CA ILE A 269 3.96 -9.70 7.70
C ILE A 269 3.49 -10.57 6.54
N VAL A 270 2.25 -11.06 6.59
CA VAL A 270 1.70 -11.97 5.58
C VAL A 270 1.54 -11.26 4.22
N LYS A 271 1.08 -10.02 4.22
CA LYS A 271 1.01 -9.17 3.01
C LYS A 271 2.40 -8.89 2.42
N PHE A 272 3.40 -8.63 3.25
CA PHE A 272 4.79 -8.46 2.82
C PHE A 272 5.34 -9.73 2.14
N LEU A 273 4.94 -10.89 2.62
CA LEU A 273 5.31 -12.19 2.01
C LEU A 273 4.58 -12.49 0.69
N GLY A 274 3.76 -11.55 0.19
CA GLY A 274 3.04 -11.67 -1.07
C GLY A 274 1.79 -12.56 -1.00
N ILE A 275 1.27 -12.79 0.19
CA ILE A 275 0.07 -13.59 0.44
C ILE A 275 -1.13 -12.64 0.52
N ASN A 276 -2.24 -13.02 -0.13
CA ASN A 276 -3.47 -12.26 -0.05
C ASN A 276 -4.07 -12.36 1.36
N VAL A 277 -4.47 -11.23 1.92
CA VAL A 277 -5.06 -11.13 3.26
C VAL A 277 -6.38 -10.38 3.16
N GLN A 278 -7.44 -10.98 3.65
CA GLN A 278 -8.73 -10.32 3.87
C GLN A 278 -8.95 -10.24 5.37
N SER A 279 -9.08 -9.02 5.89
CA SER A 279 -9.30 -8.75 7.30
C SER A 279 -10.79 -8.66 7.59
N GLU A 280 -11.20 -9.04 8.79
CA GLU A 280 -12.56 -8.84 9.32
C GLU A 280 -13.69 -9.35 8.40
N VAL A 281 -13.52 -10.54 7.84
CA VAL A 281 -14.47 -11.10 6.86
C VAL A 281 -15.80 -11.45 7.53
N SER A 282 -16.84 -10.66 7.24
CA SER A 282 -18.19 -10.89 7.75
C SER A 282 -18.86 -12.08 7.07
N LYS A 283 -19.44 -12.97 7.88
CA LYS A 283 -20.24 -14.12 7.44
C LYS A 283 -21.58 -14.14 8.17
N SER A 284 -22.53 -14.97 7.70
CA SER A 284 -23.88 -15.05 8.24
C SER A 284 -23.97 -15.37 9.74
N LYS A 285 -22.97 -16.03 10.31
CA LYS A 285 -22.92 -16.45 11.71
C LYS A 285 -21.83 -15.74 12.55
N GLY A 286 -21.11 -14.78 11.98
CA GLY A 286 -20.08 -14.04 12.69
C GLY A 286 -19.03 -13.43 11.76
N ARG A 287 -17.90 -12.99 12.34
CA ARG A 287 -16.79 -12.37 11.65
C ARG A 287 -15.51 -13.18 11.88
N ILE A 288 -14.77 -13.44 10.82
CA ILE A 288 -13.45 -14.06 10.86
C ILE A 288 -12.43 -12.91 10.97
N ASP A 289 -11.48 -13.00 11.88
CA ASP A 289 -10.50 -11.93 12.09
C ASP A 289 -9.61 -11.75 10.85
N ALA A 290 -9.10 -12.84 10.26
CA ALA A 290 -8.39 -12.77 9.00
C ALA A 290 -8.48 -14.05 8.16
N VAL A 291 -8.41 -13.90 6.84
CA VAL A 291 -8.29 -15.00 5.87
C VAL A 291 -7.00 -14.77 5.07
N PHE A 292 -6.10 -15.77 5.08
CA PHE A 292 -4.88 -15.74 4.27
C PHE A 292 -5.02 -16.73 3.13
N GLU A 293 -4.73 -16.28 1.92
CA GLU A 293 -4.88 -17.08 0.70
C GLU A 293 -3.55 -17.22 -0.03
N THR A 294 -3.10 -18.47 -0.17
CA THR A 294 -1.97 -18.84 -1.01
C THR A 294 -2.49 -19.55 -2.28
N PRO A 295 -1.67 -19.79 -3.30
CA PRO A 295 -2.12 -20.52 -4.50
C PRO A 295 -2.66 -21.93 -4.23
N LYS A 296 -2.40 -22.52 -3.05
CA LYS A 296 -2.80 -23.89 -2.72
C LYS A 296 -3.67 -24.01 -1.48
N PHE A 297 -3.65 -23.05 -0.58
CA PHE A 297 -4.27 -23.14 0.73
C PHE A 297 -4.98 -21.84 1.09
N ILE A 298 -6.11 -21.98 1.78
CA ILE A 298 -6.84 -20.90 2.43
C ILE A 298 -6.75 -21.16 3.94
N TYR A 299 -6.33 -20.15 4.71
CA TYR A 299 -6.20 -20.19 6.15
C TYR A 299 -7.22 -19.26 6.78
N LEU A 300 -8.02 -19.79 7.69
CA LEU A 300 -8.89 -19.01 8.57
C LEU A 300 -8.13 -18.75 9.86
N VAL A 301 -8.00 -17.49 10.24
CA VAL A 301 -7.19 -17.08 11.38
C VAL A 301 -8.06 -16.33 12.37
N GLU A 302 -7.98 -16.74 13.63
CA GLU A 302 -8.65 -16.11 14.77
C GLU A 302 -7.58 -15.74 15.80
N PHE A 303 -7.59 -14.48 16.25
CA PHE A 303 -6.65 -13.98 17.24
C PHE A 303 -7.27 -14.00 18.63
N LYS A 304 -6.51 -14.40 19.63
CA LYS A 304 -6.91 -14.37 21.05
C LYS A 304 -5.71 -13.99 21.91
N LEU A 305 -5.82 -12.90 22.64
CA LEU A 305 -4.75 -12.42 23.51
C LEU A 305 -4.63 -13.30 24.78
N ASP A 306 -5.77 -13.51 25.49
CA ASP A 306 -5.82 -14.24 26.76
C ASP A 306 -6.55 -15.59 26.64
N GLY A 307 -6.74 -16.07 25.40
CA GLY A 307 -7.41 -17.33 25.11
C GLY A 307 -6.45 -18.47 24.80
N THR A 308 -7.01 -19.69 24.73
CA THR A 308 -6.28 -20.87 24.27
C THR A 308 -6.53 -21.11 22.78
N ALA A 309 -5.59 -21.78 22.12
CA ALA A 309 -5.78 -22.20 20.73
C ALA A 309 -7.03 -23.07 20.56
N GLN A 310 -7.43 -23.80 21.60
CA GLN A 310 -8.64 -24.63 21.60
C GLN A 310 -9.91 -23.76 21.57
N GLN A 311 -9.95 -22.67 22.33
CA GLN A 311 -11.07 -21.72 22.31
C GLN A 311 -11.21 -21.01 20.96
N ALA A 312 -10.09 -20.61 20.34
CA ALA A 312 -10.10 -20.06 18.99
C ALA A 312 -10.62 -21.08 17.96
N MET A 313 -10.21 -22.35 18.07
CA MET A 313 -10.66 -23.43 17.19
C MET A 313 -12.15 -23.75 17.39
N GLU A 314 -12.64 -23.72 18.63
CA GLU A 314 -14.06 -23.90 18.95
C GLU A 314 -14.88 -22.76 18.34
N GLN A 315 -14.42 -21.51 18.45
CA GLN A 315 -15.06 -20.36 17.83
C GLN A 315 -15.16 -20.50 16.31
N ILE A 316 -14.10 -20.96 15.63
CA ILE A 316 -14.11 -21.22 14.18
C ILE A 316 -15.16 -22.31 13.84
N LYS A 317 -15.24 -23.39 14.63
CA LYS A 317 -16.18 -24.49 14.39
C LYS A 317 -17.63 -24.13 14.69
N ASP A 318 -17.89 -23.42 15.80
CA ASP A 318 -19.25 -23.02 16.22
C ASP A 318 -19.86 -22.01 15.24
N ARG A 319 -19.05 -21.18 14.61
CA ARG A 319 -19.49 -20.23 13.62
C ARG A 319 -19.64 -20.82 12.22
N ASP A 320 -19.30 -22.12 12.06
CA ASP A 320 -19.48 -22.88 10.81
C ASP A 320 -18.95 -22.10 9.60
N TYR A 321 -17.72 -21.63 9.71
CA TYR A 321 -17.02 -20.99 8.61
C TYR A 321 -16.74 -22.05 7.53
N PRO A 322 -17.01 -21.73 6.25
CA PRO A 322 -16.85 -22.66 5.15
C PRO A 322 -15.41 -23.12 4.94
#